data_09983dfe16d17f4cc693661dc8fb67d0
#
_entry.id   09983dfe16d17f4cc693661dc8fb67d0
#
_cell.length_a   1.000
_cell.length_b   1.000
_cell.length_c   1.000
_cell.angle_alpha   90.00
_cell.angle_beta   90.00
_cell.angle_gamma   90.00
#
_symmetry.space_group_name_H-M   'P 1'
#
loop_
_entity.id
_entity.type
_entity.pdbx_description
1 polymer ?
#
loop_
_entity_poly.entity_id
_entity_poly.type
_entity_poly.pdbx_seq_one_letter_code
_entity_poly.pdbx_strand_id
1 'polypeptide(L)'
;MKRRHFLTFTGAAFAASAAPGLLAATPASASAAAPDGVAAFRAARRFANLPQGRIAYADRGAGPKAALFLHGAPLNSFQWRGAIERLSPYRRCIAPDFMGLGYSEVPAGQSLAASAQADMLAALLDKLGAGTVDIIASDSGGAVAQLFLLRYPQRVRSMMLTNCDIEPHSPPAEIAPVLEMARKGTLADDTAKWLTDKAMARATFGAAVFHNPAQLTDDIIEYYAAPLVSTPLRRMQYHEFHNALSPNPLAGIEARLRRSQVPVRMVWGASDTIFTIADAHYLDKLFPQSQGIRAIPEGKLFFQEEFPDIIAEEARKLWKV
;
A
#
# COMPACT_ATOMS: atom_id res chain seq x y z
N MET A 1 -20.68 22.06 -64.53
CA MET A 1 -20.53 23.38 -65.18
C MET A 1 -19.71 24.28 -64.26
N LYS A 2 -18.48 24.72 -64.74
CA LYS A 2 -17.86 26.04 -64.70
C LYS A 2 -17.79 26.70 -63.29
N ARG A 3 -16.69 27.27 -62.77
CA ARG A 3 -15.40 27.74 -63.37
C ARG A 3 -14.37 27.96 -62.24
N ARG A 4 -13.12 27.74 -62.54
CA ARG A 4 -11.89 28.20 -61.87
C ARG A 4 -11.80 29.73 -61.85
N HIS A 5 -11.21 30.32 -60.78
CA HIS A 5 -10.37 31.51 -60.95
C HIS A 5 -9.15 31.44 -60.01
N PHE A 6 -8.02 31.46 -60.68
CA PHE A 6 -6.68 31.80 -60.15
C PHE A 6 -6.59 33.31 -59.97
N LEU A 7 -5.95 33.75 -58.92
CA LEU A 7 -5.26 35.02 -58.89
C LEU A 7 -4.02 34.96 -58.00
N THR A 8 -2.86 35.07 -58.64
CA THR A 8 -1.54 35.37 -58.11
C THR A 8 -1.42 36.87 -57.83
N PHE A 9 -0.76 37.24 -56.72
CA PHE A 9 0.04 38.49 -56.67
C PHE A 9 1.08 38.44 -55.53
N THR A 10 2.31 38.46 -55.95
CA THR A 10 3.51 39.29 -55.67
C THR A 10 3.80 39.67 -54.22
N GLY A 11 5.07 39.41 -53.91
CA GLY A 11 5.78 39.60 -52.70
C GLY A 11 5.95 41.05 -52.23
N ALA A 12 6.22 41.17 -50.96
CA ALA A 12 6.92 42.26 -50.34
C ALA A 12 7.83 41.72 -49.23
N ALA A 13 9.12 41.95 -49.43
CA ALA A 13 10.15 41.70 -48.44
C ALA A 13 10.00 42.72 -47.31
N PHE A 14 9.95 42.28 -46.05
CA PHE A 14 10.21 43.12 -44.91
C PHE A 14 11.25 42.50 -43.98
N ALA A 15 12.10 43.37 -43.52
CA ALA A 15 13.34 43.13 -42.84
C ALA A 15 13.21 42.37 -41.54
N ALA A 16 14.20 41.54 -41.28
CA ALA A 16 14.41 40.85 -40.01
C ALA A 16 14.72 41.87 -38.89
N SER A 17 13.90 41.85 -37.82
CA SER A 17 14.29 42.33 -36.52
C SER A 17 14.44 41.12 -35.60
N ALA A 18 15.66 40.87 -35.16
CA ALA A 18 15.98 39.83 -34.21
C ALA A 18 15.36 40.16 -32.83
N ALA A 19 14.42 39.40 -32.36
CA ALA A 19 14.02 39.36 -30.97
C ALA A 19 14.80 38.24 -30.27
N PRO A 20 15.28 38.47 -29.01
CA PRO A 20 16.06 37.46 -28.30
C PRO A 20 15.20 36.26 -27.96
N GLY A 21 15.76 35.08 -28.27
CA GLY A 21 15.08 33.79 -28.07
C GLY A 21 14.63 33.60 -26.64
N LEU A 22 13.36 33.34 -26.46
CA LEU A 22 12.86 32.56 -25.31
C LEU A 22 13.45 31.16 -25.45
N LEU A 23 14.43 30.85 -24.61
CA LEU A 23 14.81 29.48 -24.32
C LEU A 23 13.58 28.80 -23.75
N ALA A 24 12.93 28.00 -24.58
CA ALA A 24 11.97 27.01 -24.10
C ALA A 24 12.69 26.12 -23.09
N ALA A 25 12.34 26.30 -21.81
CA ALA A 25 12.76 25.39 -20.78
C ALA A 25 12.18 24.01 -21.16
N THR A 26 13.05 23.13 -21.64
CA THR A 26 12.76 21.69 -21.68
C THR A 26 12.30 21.32 -20.27
N PRO A 27 11.14 20.65 -20.11
CA PRO A 27 10.80 20.09 -18.82
C PRO A 27 11.95 19.14 -18.47
N ALA A 28 12.65 19.47 -17.37
CA ALA A 28 13.60 18.56 -16.78
C ALA A 28 12.81 17.28 -16.51
N SER A 29 13.04 16.26 -17.31
CA SER A 29 12.69 14.89 -16.99
C SER A 29 13.37 14.66 -15.66
N ALA A 30 12.58 14.73 -14.58
CA ALA A 30 13.00 14.23 -13.30
C ALA A 30 13.24 12.73 -13.55
N SER A 31 14.50 12.39 -13.75
CA SER A 31 14.96 11.01 -13.57
C SER A 31 14.67 10.69 -12.12
N ALA A 32 13.47 10.15 -11.86
CA ALA A 32 13.18 9.49 -10.61
C ALA A 32 14.29 8.45 -10.48
N ALA A 33 15.17 8.62 -9.50
CA ALA A 33 16.09 7.57 -9.10
C ALA A 33 15.21 6.31 -8.99
N ALA A 34 15.61 5.24 -9.72
CA ALA A 34 14.83 4.01 -9.70
C ALA A 34 14.63 3.64 -8.23
N PRO A 35 13.38 3.48 -7.76
CA PRO A 35 13.13 3.17 -6.36
C PRO A 35 13.99 1.97 -6.00
N ASP A 36 14.50 1.93 -4.77
CA ASP A 36 15.34 0.83 -4.27
C ASP A 36 14.83 -0.48 -4.86
N GLY A 37 15.55 -1.02 -5.83
CA GLY A 37 15.14 -2.22 -6.56
C GLY A 37 14.97 -3.39 -5.58
N VAL A 38 14.29 -4.44 -5.98
CA VAL A 38 14.06 -5.66 -5.16
C VAL A 38 15.34 -6.12 -4.47
N ALA A 39 16.48 -6.09 -5.17
CA ALA A 39 17.78 -6.52 -4.62
C ALA A 39 18.23 -5.66 -3.43
N ALA A 40 18.12 -4.33 -3.55
CA ALA A 40 18.51 -3.39 -2.49
C ALA A 40 17.57 -3.49 -1.29
N PHE A 41 16.26 -3.60 -1.52
CA PHE A 41 15.28 -3.77 -0.44
C PHE A 41 15.48 -5.11 0.30
N ARG A 42 15.75 -6.19 -0.45
CA ARG A 42 16.09 -7.51 0.11
C ARG A 42 17.34 -7.45 0.99
N ALA A 43 18.40 -6.79 0.53
CA ALA A 43 19.65 -6.65 1.28
C ALA A 43 19.47 -5.81 2.57
N ALA A 44 18.56 -4.84 2.56
CA ALA A 44 18.27 -3.98 3.70
C ALA A 44 17.24 -4.55 4.69
N ARG A 45 16.62 -5.71 4.38
CA ARG A 45 15.66 -6.38 5.25
C ARG A 45 16.30 -6.73 6.58
N ARG A 46 15.57 -6.45 7.66
CA ARG A 46 15.94 -6.79 9.03
C ARG A 46 14.97 -7.82 9.60
N PHE A 47 15.36 -8.42 10.73
CA PHE A 47 14.53 -9.36 11.46
C PHE A 47 14.54 -9.04 12.96
N ALA A 48 13.38 -9.16 13.58
CA ALA A 48 13.22 -9.06 15.04
C ALA A 48 12.70 -10.39 15.58
N ASN A 49 13.38 -10.96 16.56
CA ASN A 49 12.88 -12.12 17.30
C ASN A 49 11.87 -11.62 18.33
N LEU A 50 10.61 -12.04 18.18
CA LEU A 50 9.48 -11.73 19.03
C LEU A 50 8.86 -13.04 19.57
N PRO A 51 7.99 -12.99 20.59
CA PRO A 51 7.26 -14.18 21.06
C PRO A 51 6.47 -14.89 19.96
N GLN A 52 5.97 -14.15 18.97
CA GLN A 52 5.20 -14.66 17.82
C GLN A 52 6.08 -15.34 16.76
N GLY A 53 7.37 -15.05 16.72
CA GLY A 53 8.31 -15.57 15.74
C GLY A 53 9.37 -14.55 15.32
N ARG A 54 10.02 -14.80 14.21
CA ARG A 54 11.04 -13.96 13.60
C ARG A 54 10.41 -13.06 12.55
N ILE A 55 10.14 -11.80 12.91
CA ILE A 55 9.42 -10.85 12.07
C ILE A 55 10.38 -10.10 11.17
N ALA A 56 10.14 -10.19 9.85
CA ALA A 56 10.84 -9.40 8.85
C ALA A 56 10.33 -7.96 8.83
N TYR A 57 11.20 -6.99 8.64
CA TYR A 57 10.81 -5.58 8.53
C TYR A 57 11.85 -4.75 7.77
N ALA A 58 11.40 -3.66 7.15
CA ALA A 58 12.24 -2.56 6.70
C ALA A 58 12.30 -1.48 7.80
N ASP A 59 13.47 -0.82 7.93
CA ASP A 59 13.69 0.27 8.90
C ASP A 59 14.61 1.31 8.23
N ARG A 60 14.06 2.45 7.89
CA ARG A 60 14.74 3.52 7.16
C ARG A 60 14.53 4.86 7.83
N GLY A 61 15.53 5.74 7.71
CA GLY A 61 15.52 7.05 8.35
C GLY A 61 15.89 6.97 9.84
N ALA A 62 15.80 8.10 10.52
CA ALA A 62 16.17 8.25 11.92
C ALA A 62 15.29 9.29 12.62
N GLY A 63 15.46 9.45 13.92
CA GLY A 63 14.78 10.45 14.72
C GLY A 63 13.81 9.88 15.74
N PRO A 64 13.27 10.75 16.62
CA PRO A 64 12.46 10.32 17.77
C PRO A 64 11.02 9.97 17.38
N LYS A 65 10.56 10.39 16.19
CA LYS A 65 9.21 10.11 15.70
C LYS A 65 9.28 9.03 14.63
N ALA A 66 8.50 7.98 14.80
CA ALA A 66 8.41 6.88 13.83
C ALA A 66 7.08 6.88 13.08
N ALA A 67 7.11 6.34 11.86
CA ALA A 67 5.95 5.98 11.05
C ALA A 67 5.95 4.46 10.84
N LEU A 68 4.77 3.85 10.97
CA LEU A 68 4.54 2.42 10.81
C LEU A 68 3.71 2.18 9.55
N PHE A 69 4.24 1.40 8.63
CA PHE A 69 3.62 1.11 7.34
C PHE A 69 3.09 -0.32 7.32
N LEU A 70 1.78 -0.49 7.09
CA LEU A 70 1.08 -1.77 7.13
C LEU A 70 0.58 -2.12 5.74
N HIS A 71 1.13 -3.18 5.19
CA HIS A 71 0.84 -3.63 3.82
C HIS A 71 -0.46 -4.44 3.73
N GLY A 72 -0.90 -4.72 2.50
CA GLY A 72 -2.02 -5.59 2.19
C GLY A 72 -1.63 -7.00 1.77
N ALA A 73 -2.63 -7.87 1.61
CA ALA A 73 -2.45 -9.22 1.07
C ALA A 73 -2.63 -9.23 -0.46
N PRO A 74 -1.82 -10.01 -1.19
CA PRO A 74 -0.78 -10.94 -0.77
C PRO A 74 0.63 -10.31 -0.73
N LEU A 75 0.73 -8.99 -0.59
CA LEU A 75 1.97 -8.24 -0.66
C LEU A 75 2.82 -8.39 0.63
N ASN A 76 3.84 -7.55 0.76
CA ASN A 76 4.70 -7.44 1.93
C ASN A 76 5.19 -5.98 2.07
N SER A 77 6.08 -5.71 3.01
CA SER A 77 6.60 -4.36 3.28
C SER A 77 7.18 -3.63 2.07
N PHE A 78 7.56 -4.33 1.02
CA PHE A 78 8.06 -3.76 -0.24
C PHE A 78 7.02 -2.88 -0.94
N GLN A 79 5.73 -3.10 -0.71
CA GLN A 79 4.64 -2.22 -1.17
C GLN A 79 4.93 -0.75 -0.87
N TRP A 80 5.55 -0.47 0.26
CA TRP A 80 5.78 0.88 0.76
C TRP A 80 7.12 1.49 0.38
N ARG A 81 7.98 0.79 -0.42
CA ARG A 81 9.34 1.23 -0.75
C ARG A 81 9.42 2.68 -1.22
N GLY A 82 8.57 3.07 -2.18
CA GLY A 82 8.56 4.42 -2.74
C GLY A 82 8.11 5.49 -1.75
N ALA A 83 7.13 5.19 -0.90
CA ALA A 83 6.70 6.09 0.17
C ALA A 83 7.75 6.21 1.28
N ILE A 84 8.38 5.09 1.68
CA ILE A 84 9.45 5.06 2.68
C ILE A 84 10.65 5.89 2.23
N GLU A 85 11.06 5.78 0.97
CA GLU A 85 12.16 6.57 0.42
C GLU A 85 11.92 8.08 0.61
N ARG A 86 10.72 8.54 0.29
CA ARG A 86 10.31 9.95 0.38
C ARG A 86 10.07 10.45 1.80
N LEU A 87 9.68 9.57 2.70
CA LEU A 87 9.29 9.93 4.07
C LEU A 87 10.40 9.70 5.10
N SER A 88 11.40 8.89 4.79
CA SER A 88 12.53 8.61 5.70
C SER A 88 13.35 9.83 6.13
N PRO A 89 13.41 10.96 5.39
CA PRO A 89 14.00 12.19 5.88
C PRO A 89 13.22 12.86 7.03
N TYR A 90 11.93 12.56 7.17
CA TYR A 90 11.02 13.21 8.14
C TYR A 90 10.66 12.31 9.32
N ARG A 91 10.75 10.99 9.15
CA ARG A 91 10.37 9.99 10.16
C ARG A 91 11.27 8.76 10.04
N ARG A 92 11.50 8.07 11.15
CA ARG A 92 11.96 6.69 11.08
C ARG A 92 10.81 5.83 10.56
N CYS A 93 10.95 5.26 9.38
CA CYS A 93 9.94 4.47 8.68
C CYS A 93 10.15 2.99 8.98
N ILE A 94 9.18 2.36 9.62
CA ILE A 94 9.18 0.93 10.00
C ILE A 94 8.05 0.25 9.21
N ALA A 95 8.39 -0.76 8.42
CA ALA A 95 7.44 -1.53 7.64
C ALA A 95 7.65 -3.03 7.90
N PRO A 96 6.89 -3.66 8.79
CA PRO A 96 6.94 -5.11 8.99
C PRO A 96 6.23 -5.87 7.88
N ASP A 97 6.66 -7.12 7.66
CA ASP A 97 5.87 -8.11 6.97
C ASP A 97 4.92 -8.79 7.97
N PHE A 98 3.64 -8.88 7.66
CA PHE A 98 2.67 -9.57 8.52
C PHE A 98 3.01 -11.05 8.67
N MET A 99 2.66 -11.61 9.82
CA MET A 99 2.72 -13.04 10.08
C MET A 99 1.86 -13.77 9.03
N GLY A 100 2.43 -14.81 8.42
CA GLY A 100 1.78 -15.55 7.33
C GLY A 100 2.03 -14.98 5.93
N LEU A 101 2.50 -13.73 5.81
CA LEU A 101 2.85 -13.06 4.54
C LEU A 101 4.34 -12.71 4.48
N GLY A 102 4.79 -12.25 3.31
CA GLY A 102 6.15 -11.78 3.09
C GLY A 102 7.21 -12.75 3.63
N TYR A 103 8.19 -12.21 4.34
CA TYR A 103 9.35 -12.95 4.82
C TYR A 103 9.36 -13.15 6.35
N SER A 104 8.26 -12.85 7.04
CA SER A 104 8.12 -13.16 8.47
C SER A 104 8.00 -14.68 8.67
N GLU A 105 8.74 -15.20 9.64
CA GLU A 105 8.83 -16.63 9.97
C GLU A 105 8.16 -16.87 11.31
N VAL A 106 7.04 -17.56 11.32
CA VAL A 106 6.32 -17.89 12.56
C VAL A 106 6.08 -19.39 12.66
N PRO A 107 5.96 -19.97 13.87
CA PRO A 107 5.72 -21.38 14.02
C PRO A 107 4.33 -21.78 13.52
N ALA A 108 4.15 -23.06 13.24
CA ALA A 108 2.83 -23.63 12.99
C ALA A 108 1.91 -23.38 14.21
N GLY A 109 0.63 -23.06 13.93
CA GLY A 109 -0.36 -22.75 14.96
C GLY A 109 -0.30 -21.34 15.54
N GLN A 110 0.65 -20.49 15.10
CA GLN A 110 0.62 -19.08 15.43
C GLN A 110 -0.64 -18.44 14.82
N SER A 111 -1.46 -17.77 15.63
CA SER A 111 -2.64 -17.06 15.14
C SER A 111 -2.23 -15.96 14.14
N LEU A 112 -2.87 -15.95 12.99
CA LEU A 112 -2.65 -14.95 11.93
C LEU A 112 -3.79 -13.92 11.84
N ALA A 113 -4.75 -13.98 12.76
CA ALA A 113 -5.87 -13.05 12.82
C ALA A 113 -5.39 -11.59 12.98
N ALA A 114 -6.19 -10.64 12.49
CA ALA A 114 -5.84 -9.22 12.53
C ALA A 114 -5.53 -8.70 13.95
N SER A 115 -6.21 -9.23 14.98
CA SER A 115 -5.91 -8.92 16.39
C SER A 115 -4.52 -9.41 16.82
N ALA A 116 -4.12 -10.61 16.39
CA ALA A 116 -2.79 -11.15 16.67
C ALA A 116 -1.69 -10.37 15.92
N GLN A 117 -1.99 -9.89 14.70
CA GLN A 117 -1.10 -8.96 14.00
C GLN A 117 -0.91 -7.65 14.79
N ALA A 118 -2.00 -7.09 15.35
CA ALA A 118 -1.91 -5.90 16.18
C ALA A 118 -1.01 -6.11 17.42
N ASP A 119 -1.11 -7.28 18.07
CA ASP A 119 -0.25 -7.62 19.20
C ASP A 119 1.22 -7.81 18.81
N MET A 120 1.47 -8.42 17.66
CA MET A 120 2.81 -8.54 17.06
C MET A 120 3.41 -7.16 16.78
N LEU A 121 2.63 -6.21 16.24
CA LEU A 121 3.09 -4.84 15.99
C LEU A 121 3.47 -4.13 17.28
N ALA A 122 2.69 -4.28 18.37
CA ALA A 122 3.04 -3.71 19.66
C ALA A 122 4.38 -4.26 20.18
N ALA A 123 4.57 -5.58 20.13
CA ALA A 123 5.82 -6.22 20.51
C ALA A 123 7.01 -5.80 19.64
N LEU A 124 6.79 -5.63 18.33
CA LEU A 124 7.81 -5.12 17.40
C LEU A 124 8.23 -3.69 17.76
N LEU A 125 7.27 -2.81 17.97
CA LEU A 125 7.55 -1.41 18.33
C LEU A 125 8.30 -1.32 19.67
N ASP A 126 7.96 -2.14 20.66
CA ASP A 126 8.67 -2.23 21.93
C ASP A 126 10.11 -2.70 21.71
N LYS A 127 10.31 -3.75 20.93
CA LYS A 127 11.64 -4.28 20.59
C LYS A 127 12.52 -3.26 19.88
N LEU A 128 11.91 -2.38 19.06
CA LEU A 128 12.60 -1.36 18.29
C LEU A 128 12.73 -0.01 19.01
N GLY A 129 12.20 0.11 20.23
CA GLY A 129 12.19 1.36 21.00
C GLY A 129 11.34 2.46 20.36
N ALA A 130 10.31 2.09 19.58
CA ALA A 130 9.39 3.02 18.95
C ALA A 130 8.13 3.17 19.81
N GLY A 131 8.01 4.25 20.57
CA GLY A 131 6.91 4.48 21.50
C GLY A 131 5.58 4.75 20.78
N THR A 132 5.44 5.94 20.22
CA THR A 132 4.24 6.40 19.50
C THR A 132 4.55 6.53 18.01
N VAL A 133 3.64 6.07 17.15
CA VAL A 133 3.83 6.04 15.69
C VAL A 133 2.73 6.79 14.93
N ASP A 134 3.06 7.26 13.74
CA ASP A 134 2.12 7.63 12.70
C ASP A 134 1.87 6.37 11.84
N ILE A 135 0.64 5.93 11.69
CA ILE A 135 0.32 4.71 10.91
C ILE A 135 -0.06 5.08 9.48
N ILE A 136 0.44 4.32 8.51
CA ILE A 136 -0.02 4.34 7.11
C ILE A 136 -0.37 2.90 6.75
N ALA A 137 -1.60 2.64 6.32
CA ALA A 137 -2.11 1.29 6.15
C ALA A 137 -2.98 1.14 4.90
N SER A 138 -2.94 -0.02 4.28
CA SER A 138 -3.67 -0.39 3.07
C SER A 138 -4.28 -1.79 3.20
N ASP A 139 -5.43 -2.04 2.55
CA ASP A 139 -6.06 -3.36 2.44
C ASP A 139 -6.29 -3.99 3.83
N SER A 140 -5.97 -5.26 4.03
CA SER A 140 -6.02 -5.94 5.34
C SER A 140 -5.16 -5.27 6.42
N GLY A 141 -4.11 -4.52 6.02
CA GLY A 141 -3.35 -3.67 6.94
C GLY A 141 -4.18 -2.57 7.57
N GLY A 142 -5.22 -2.08 6.88
CA GLY A 142 -6.17 -1.12 7.43
C GLY A 142 -7.05 -1.71 8.52
N ALA A 143 -7.47 -2.97 8.40
CA ALA A 143 -8.14 -3.67 9.49
C ALA A 143 -7.24 -3.78 10.73
N VAL A 144 -5.99 -4.19 10.54
CA VAL A 144 -4.99 -4.27 11.61
C VAL A 144 -4.75 -2.90 12.26
N ALA A 145 -4.66 -1.82 11.46
CA ALA A 145 -4.47 -0.46 11.96
C ALA A 145 -5.62 0.01 12.87
N GLN A 146 -6.86 -0.26 12.47
CA GLN A 146 -8.06 0.07 13.26
C GLN A 146 -8.09 -0.70 14.58
N LEU A 147 -7.78 -2.01 14.55
CA LEU A 147 -7.68 -2.81 15.77
C LEU A 147 -6.52 -2.39 16.66
N PHE A 148 -5.37 -2.05 16.08
CA PHE A 148 -4.21 -1.53 16.82
C PHE A 148 -4.55 -0.21 17.53
N LEU A 149 -5.21 0.72 16.84
CA LEU A 149 -5.68 1.97 17.42
C LEU A 149 -6.59 1.72 18.64
N LEU A 150 -7.54 0.78 18.54
CA LEU A 150 -8.47 0.48 19.63
C LEU A 150 -7.83 -0.26 20.81
N ARG A 151 -6.77 -1.01 20.55
CA ARG A 151 -6.09 -1.83 21.54
C ARG A 151 -4.94 -1.10 22.24
N TYR A 152 -4.27 -0.21 21.50
CA TYR A 152 -3.12 0.56 21.93
C TYR A 152 -3.25 2.05 21.58
N PRO A 153 -4.32 2.74 22.01
CA PRO A 153 -4.62 4.11 21.54
C PRO A 153 -3.50 5.10 21.85
N GLN A 154 -2.78 4.92 22.96
CA GLN A 154 -1.64 5.76 23.36
C GLN A 154 -0.40 5.58 22.44
N ARG A 155 -0.39 4.55 21.57
CA ARG A 155 0.69 4.25 20.64
C ARG A 155 0.48 4.90 19.26
N VAL A 156 -0.68 5.52 19.00
CA VAL A 156 -1.04 6.08 17.69
C VAL A 156 -1.11 7.60 17.76
N ARG A 157 -0.25 8.28 17.01
CA ARG A 157 -0.21 9.74 16.91
C ARG A 157 -1.14 10.26 15.81
N SER A 158 -1.13 9.61 14.65
CA SER A 158 -2.01 9.87 13.51
C SER A 158 -2.17 8.60 12.69
N MET A 159 -3.18 8.55 11.81
CA MET A 159 -3.42 7.41 10.94
C MET A 159 -3.78 7.88 9.53
N MET A 160 -3.17 7.28 8.52
CA MET A 160 -3.57 7.38 7.12
C MET A 160 -4.06 6.02 6.66
N LEU A 161 -5.27 5.97 6.12
CA LEU A 161 -5.87 4.77 5.56
C LEU A 161 -5.99 4.91 4.04
N THR A 162 -5.61 3.87 3.34
CA THR A 162 -5.73 3.77 1.88
C THR A 162 -6.46 2.49 1.54
N ASN A 163 -7.38 2.53 0.61
CA ASN A 163 -8.24 1.40 0.16
C ASN A 163 -8.10 0.18 1.08
N CYS A 164 -9.02 0.05 2.04
CA CYS A 164 -8.89 -0.94 3.11
C CYS A 164 -10.22 -1.36 3.70
N ASP A 165 -10.20 -2.44 4.47
CA ASP A 165 -11.35 -2.94 5.23
C ASP A 165 -12.01 -1.88 6.11
N ILE A 166 -13.32 -1.88 6.12
CA ILE A 166 -14.18 -1.14 7.06
C ILE A 166 -15.17 -2.10 7.70
N GLU A 167 -15.72 -1.77 8.88
CA GLU A 167 -16.60 -2.69 9.61
C GLU A 167 -17.77 -3.25 8.77
N PRO A 168 -18.55 -2.46 8.02
CA PRO A 168 -19.64 -2.99 7.21
C PRO A 168 -19.18 -3.76 5.96
N HIS A 169 -17.91 -3.67 5.57
CA HIS A 169 -17.36 -4.26 4.35
C HIS A 169 -16.03 -4.97 4.64
N SER A 170 -16.07 -5.97 5.52
CA SER A 170 -14.92 -6.80 5.91
C SER A 170 -15.34 -8.23 6.23
N PRO A 171 -14.78 -9.24 5.54
CA PRO A 171 -14.01 -9.07 4.31
C PRO A 171 -14.91 -8.60 3.15
N PRO A 172 -14.38 -7.89 2.15
CA PRO A 172 -15.17 -7.47 0.99
C PRO A 172 -15.65 -8.67 0.18
N ALA A 173 -16.86 -8.56 -0.38
CA ALA A 173 -17.48 -9.65 -1.15
C ALA A 173 -16.66 -10.06 -2.38
N GLU A 174 -15.94 -9.12 -2.95
CA GLU A 174 -15.11 -9.27 -4.15
C GLU A 174 -13.98 -10.28 -3.98
N ILE A 175 -13.48 -10.47 -2.75
CA ILE A 175 -12.44 -11.48 -2.47
C ILE A 175 -13.02 -12.86 -2.08
N ALA A 176 -14.35 -13.05 -2.13
CA ALA A 176 -14.96 -14.34 -1.80
C ALA A 176 -14.36 -15.53 -2.59
N PRO A 177 -14.01 -15.41 -3.88
CA PRO A 177 -13.31 -16.47 -4.61
C PRO A 177 -11.94 -16.81 -3.99
N VAL A 178 -11.17 -15.79 -3.55
CA VAL A 178 -9.86 -15.97 -2.91
C VAL A 178 -10.02 -16.71 -1.58
N LEU A 179 -11.00 -16.32 -0.77
CA LEU A 179 -11.30 -16.97 0.50
C LEU A 179 -11.73 -18.42 0.29
N GLU A 180 -12.49 -18.71 -0.77
CA GLU A 180 -12.88 -20.07 -1.10
C GLU A 180 -11.68 -20.94 -1.52
N MET A 181 -10.76 -20.38 -2.32
CA MET A 181 -9.49 -21.06 -2.66
C MET A 181 -8.64 -21.31 -1.40
N ALA A 182 -8.59 -20.37 -0.47
CA ALA A 182 -7.89 -20.53 0.79
C ALA A 182 -8.48 -21.66 1.64
N ARG A 183 -9.82 -21.70 1.77
CA ARG A 183 -10.53 -22.79 2.50
C ARG A 183 -10.30 -24.16 1.86
N LYS A 184 -10.22 -24.24 0.53
CA LYS A 184 -9.92 -25.46 -0.22
C LYS A 184 -8.45 -25.84 -0.22
N GLY A 185 -7.56 -24.97 0.26
CA GLY A 185 -6.11 -25.20 0.22
C GLY A 185 -5.48 -25.07 -1.18
N THR A 186 -6.14 -24.41 -2.12
CA THR A 186 -5.67 -24.26 -3.51
C THR A 186 -5.09 -22.87 -3.83
N LEU A 187 -5.28 -21.87 -2.96
CA LEU A 187 -4.80 -20.51 -3.21
C LEU A 187 -3.28 -20.44 -3.43
N ALA A 188 -2.51 -21.18 -2.64
CA ALA A 188 -1.05 -21.22 -2.78
C ALA A 188 -0.61 -21.86 -4.10
N ASP A 189 -1.35 -22.84 -4.62
CA ASP A 189 -1.06 -23.46 -5.92
C ASP A 189 -1.36 -22.49 -7.06
N ASP A 190 -2.42 -21.71 -6.93
CA ASP A 190 -2.77 -20.68 -7.89
C ASP A 190 -1.74 -19.55 -7.91
N THR A 191 -1.35 -19.06 -6.74
CA THR A 191 -0.28 -18.06 -6.59
C THR A 191 1.08 -18.58 -7.11
N ALA A 192 1.38 -19.85 -6.93
CA ALA A 192 2.64 -20.45 -7.43
C ALA A 192 2.78 -20.37 -8.96
N LYS A 193 1.67 -20.35 -9.71
CA LYS A 193 1.70 -20.18 -11.17
C LYS A 193 2.28 -18.83 -11.58
N TRP A 194 2.18 -17.80 -10.73
CA TRP A 194 2.76 -16.48 -11.02
C TRP A 194 4.29 -16.54 -11.13
N LEU A 195 4.94 -17.52 -10.50
CA LEU A 195 6.39 -17.70 -10.58
C LEU A 195 6.85 -18.23 -11.93
N THR A 196 5.98 -18.95 -12.65
CA THR A 196 6.27 -19.53 -13.98
C THR A 196 5.59 -18.77 -15.11
N ASP A 197 4.48 -18.08 -14.84
CA ASP A 197 3.73 -17.27 -15.80
C ASP A 197 3.49 -15.85 -15.24
N LYS A 198 4.48 -14.98 -15.44
CA LYS A 198 4.44 -13.58 -15.02
C LYS A 198 3.39 -12.76 -15.80
N ALA A 199 3.13 -13.15 -17.07
CA ALA A 199 2.11 -12.50 -17.90
C ALA A 199 0.71 -12.76 -17.31
N MET A 200 0.43 -13.99 -16.88
CA MET A 200 -0.81 -14.32 -16.20
C MET A 200 -0.96 -13.53 -14.89
N ALA A 201 0.11 -13.40 -14.07
CA ALA A 201 0.06 -12.62 -12.85
C ALA A 201 -0.35 -11.17 -13.11
N ARG A 202 0.20 -10.54 -14.16
CA ARG A 202 -0.17 -9.16 -14.56
C ARG A 202 -1.60 -9.09 -15.08
N ALA A 203 -2.02 -10.07 -15.90
CA ALA A 203 -3.35 -10.07 -16.51
C ALA A 203 -4.48 -10.37 -15.51
N THR A 204 -4.20 -11.04 -14.41
CA THR A 204 -5.17 -11.39 -13.36
C THR A 204 -5.02 -10.47 -12.15
N PHE A 205 -4.16 -10.79 -11.21
CA PHE A 205 -3.92 -10.00 -10.01
C PHE A 205 -3.56 -8.54 -10.34
N GLY A 206 -2.55 -8.33 -11.21
CA GLY A 206 -2.10 -7.00 -11.58
C GLY A 206 -3.23 -6.13 -12.12
N ALA A 207 -4.00 -6.65 -13.08
CA ALA A 207 -5.11 -5.92 -13.69
C ALA A 207 -6.24 -5.59 -12.69
N ALA A 208 -6.43 -6.42 -11.67
CA ALA A 208 -7.44 -6.15 -10.64
C ALA A 208 -7.04 -4.99 -9.72
N VAL A 209 -5.77 -4.88 -9.31
CA VAL A 209 -5.36 -4.04 -8.18
C VAL A 209 -4.36 -2.91 -8.52
N PHE A 210 -3.84 -2.85 -9.76
CA PHE A 210 -2.98 -1.76 -10.26
C PHE A 210 -3.63 -1.07 -11.46
N HIS A 211 -3.43 0.24 -11.56
CA HIS A 211 -3.79 1.00 -12.76
C HIS A 211 -2.95 0.55 -13.96
N ASN A 212 -1.66 0.43 -13.77
CA ASN A 212 -0.70 -0.07 -14.77
C ASN A 212 -0.05 -1.39 -14.31
N PRO A 213 -0.61 -2.56 -14.68
CA PRO A 213 -0.06 -3.86 -14.30
C PRO A 213 1.37 -4.12 -14.77
N ALA A 214 1.87 -3.39 -15.78
CA ALA A 214 3.25 -3.53 -16.26
C ALA A 214 4.30 -3.08 -15.23
N GLN A 215 3.92 -2.33 -14.21
CA GLN A 215 4.80 -1.98 -13.09
C GLN A 215 5.17 -3.20 -12.23
N LEU A 216 4.37 -4.26 -12.27
CA LEU A 216 4.74 -5.55 -11.69
C LEU A 216 5.78 -6.23 -12.59
N THR A 217 7.05 -5.83 -12.45
CA THR A 217 8.16 -6.50 -13.14
C THR A 217 8.30 -7.95 -12.67
N ASP A 218 9.05 -8.78 -13.40
CA ASP A 218 9.18 -10.21 -13.07
C ASP A 218 9.78 -10.42 -11.68
N ASP A 219 10.77 -9.62 -11.31
CA ASP A 219 11.42 -9.66 -10.00
C ASP A 219 10.49 -9.17 -8.87
N ILE A 220 9.61 -8.21 -9.13
CA ILE A 220 8.59 -7.76 -8.17
C ILE A 220 7.55 -8.86 -7.93
N ILE A 221 7.04 -9.49 -8.99
CA ILE A 221 6.10 -10.62 -8.86
C ILE A 221 6.74 -11.74 -8.05
N GLU A 222 8.00 -12.10 -8.36
CA GLU A 222 8.73 -13.11 -7.62
C GLU A 222 8.92 -12.74 -6.16
N TYR A 223 9.27 -11.47 -5.88
CA TYR A 223 9.49 -10.99 -4.52
C TYR A 223 8.23 -11.05 -3.65
N TYR A 224 7.04 -10.83 -4.22
CA TYR A 224 5.77 -10.98 -3.52
C TYR A 224 5.33 -12.43 -3.40
N ALA A 225 5.38 -13.21 -4.48
CA ALA A 225 4.79 -14.54 -4.53
C ALA A 225 5.68 -15.63 -3.91
N ALA A 226 6.99 -15.59 -4.16
CA ALA A 226 7.90 -16.69 -3.77
C ALA A 226 7.86 -17.01 -2.25
N PRO A 227 7.87 -16.04 -1.32
CA PRO A 227 7.85 -16.36 0.10
C PRO A 227 6.56 -17.06 0.55
N LEU A 228 5.43 -16.81 -0.13
CA LEU A 228 4.12 -17.37 0.23
C LEU A 228 4.03 -18.87 -0.07
N VAL A 229 4.76 -19.34 -1.06
CA VAL A 229 4.65 -20.69 -1.62
C VAL A 229 5.93 -21.54 -1.47
N SER A 230 6.92 -21.00 -0.75
CA SER A 230 8.29 -21.56 -0.67
C SER A 230 8.39 -22.90 0.05
N THR A 231 7.51 -23.16 1.01
CA THR A 231 7.50 -24.41 1.79
C THR A 231 6.06 -24.82 2.11
N PRO A 232 5.81 -26.09 2.48
CA PRO A 232 4.47 -26.53 2.92
C PRO A 232 3.91 -25.67 4.07
N LEU A 233 4.74 -25.30 5.05
CA LEU A 233 4.34 -24.43 6.16
C LEU A 233 3.91 -23.05 5.66
N ARG A 234 4.67 -22.42 4.73
CA ARG A 234 4.31 -21.10 4.19
C ARG A 234 3.01 -21.14 3.41
N ARG A 235 2.80 -22.19 2.59
CA ARG A 235 1.53 -22.40 1.88
C ARG A 235 0.34 -22.52 2.84
N MET A 236 0.48 -23.31 3.90
CA MET A 236 -0.54 -23.44 4.93
C MET A 236 -0.83 -22.09 5.61
N GLN A 237 0.21 -21.36 6.02
CA GLN A 237 0.07 -20.05 6.66
C GLN A 237 -0.57 -19.01 5.75
N TYR A 238 -0.28 -19.06 4.45
CA TYR A 238 -0.91 -18.20 3.46
C TYR A 238 -2.43 -18.46 3.35
N HIS A 239 -2.85 -19.72 3.39
CA HIS A 239 -4.27 -20.08 3.48
C HIS A 239 -4.88 -19.63 4.81
N GLU A 240 -4.21 -19.91 5.93
CA GLU A 240 -4.69 -19.53 7.27
C GLU A 240 -4.84 -18.01 7.44
N PHE A 241 -3.92 -17.22 6.86
CA PHE A 241 -4.06 -15.76 6.85
C PHE A 241 -5.37 -15.32 6.20
N HIS A 242 -5.68 -15.85 5.00
CA HIS A 242 -6.92 -15.51 4.30
C HIS A 242 -8.16 -16.06 5.02
N ASN A 243 -8.09 -17.26 5.58
CA ASN A 243 -9.18 -17.82 6.37
C ASN A 243 -9.47 -16.96 7.62
N ALA A 244 -8.46 -16.34 8.21
CA ALA A 244 -8.60 -15.47 9.37
C ALA A 244 -9.24 -14.10 9.07
N LEU A 245 -9.46 -13.75 7.79
CA LEU A 245 -10.24 -12.57 7.41
C LEU A 245 -11.76 -12.80 7.63
N SER A 246 -12.20 -14.04 7.80
CA SER A 246 -13.60 -14.40 8.08
C SER A 246 -13.66 -15.27 9.34
N PRO A 247 -14.59 -14.99 10.30
CA PRO A 247 -15.59 -13.90 10.27
C PRO A 247 -14.98 -12.50 10.34
N ASN A 248 -15.82 -11.48 10.06
CA ASN A 248 -15.43 -10.08 10.05
C ASN A 248 -14.60 -9.69 11.28
N PRO A 249 -13.31 -9.38 11.14
CA PRO A 249 -12.44 -9.03 12.26
C PRO A 249 -12.75 -7.66 12.88
N LEU A 250 -13.52 -6.83 12.17
CA LEU A 250 -13.90 -5.46 12.58
C LEU A 250 -15.31 -5.41 13.20
N ALA A 251 -16.00 -6.53 13.35
CA ALA A 251 -17.37 -6.53 13.87
C ALA A 251 -17.46 -5.86 15.25
N GLY A 252 -18.33 -4.85 15.38
CA GLY A 252 -18.63 -4.14 16.63
C GLY A 252 -17.63 -3.09 17.05
N ILE A 253 -16.71 -2.66 16.14
CA ILE A 253 -15.71 -1.63 16.49
C ILE A 253 -16.18 -0.19 16.28
N GLU A 254 -17.22 0.05 15.47
CA GLU A 254 -17.65 1.39 15.04
C GLU A 254 -17.84 2.34 16.23
N ALA A 255 -18.61 1.93 17.25
CA ALA A 255 -18.91 2.78 18.42
C ALA A 255 -17.64 3.19 19.19
N ARG A 256 -16.57 2.40 19.11
CA ARG A 256 -15.28 2.71 19.72
C ARG A 256 -14.46 3.67 18.85
N LEU A 257 -14.44 3.47 17.52
CA LEU A 257 -13.75 4.35 16.57
C LEU A 257 -14.36 5.75 16.57
N ARG A 258 -15.70 5.88 16.73
CA ARG A 258 -16.39 7.19 16.88
C ARG A 258 -15.95 8.00 18.10
N ARG A 259 -15.21 7.44 19.02
CA ARG A 259 -14.64 8.12 20.19
C ARG A 259 -13.16 8.43 20.06
N SER A 260 -12.54 7.99 18.99
CA SER A 260 -11.10 8.22 18.76
C SER A 260 -10.81 9.70 18.53
N GLN A 261 -9.77 10.21 19.20
CA GLN A 261 -9.27 11.56 18.99
C GLN A 261 -8.01 11.62 18.13
N VAL A 262 -7.64 10.51 17.51
CA VAL A 262 -6.49 10.42 16.61
C VAL A 262 -6.86 11.06 15.26
N PRO A 263 -6.04 11.99 14.73
CA PRO A 263 -6.24 12.52 13.38
C PRO A 263 -6.12 11.41 12.34
N VAL A 264 -7.12 11.32 11.44
CA VAL A 264 -7.16 10.28 10.40
C VAL A 264 -7.35 10.93 9.03
N ARG A 265 -6.50 10.56 8.08
CA ARG A 265 -6.58 10.96 6.68
C ARG A 265 -6.89 9.75 5.81
N MET A 266 -7.82 9.87 4.88
CA MET A 266 -8.08 8.89 3.84
C MET A 266 -7.41 9.32 2.54
N VAL A 267 -6.66 8.41 1.90
CA VAL A 267 -6.12 8.59 0.54
C VAL A 267 -6.58 7.38 -0.26
N TRP A 268 -7.37 7.59 -1.31
CA TRP A 268 -8.16 6.50 -1.87
C TRP A 268 -8.08 6.43 -3.39
N GLY A 269 -7.72 5.27 -3.93
CA GLY A 269 -7.83 4.97 -5.35
C GLY A 269 -9.30 4.84 -5.74
N ALA A 270 -9.80 5.79 -6.55
CA ALA A 270 -11.23 5.86 -6.86
C ALA A 270 -11.68 4.87 -7.94
N SER A 271 -10.73 4.26 -8.67
CA SER A 271 -10.99 3.17 -9.64
C SER A 271 -10.90 1.77 -9.01
N ASP A 272 -10.70 1.67 -7.69
CA ASP A 272 -10.73 0.39 -6.99
C ASP A 272 -12.15 -0.17 -6.93
N THR A 273 -12.29 -1.44 -7.26
CA THR A 273 -13.56 -2.17 -7.26
C THR A 273 -13.72 -3.07 -6.04
N ILE A 274 -12.68 -3.24 -5.22
CA ILE A 274 -12.68 -4.03 -3.98
C ILE A 274 -13.08 -3.15 -2.81
N PHE A 275 -12.34 -2.07 -2.56
CA PHE A 275 -12.67 -1.06 -1.55
C PHE A 275 -13.01 0.24 -2.27
N THR A 276 -14.28 0.51 -2.47
CA THR A 276 -14.75 1.64 -3.26
C THR A 276 -14.58 2.97 -2.52
N ILE A 277 -14.70 4.07 -3.23
CA ILE A 277 -14.65 5.41 -2.62
C ILE A 277 -15.76 5.61 -1.54
N ALA A 278 -16.82 4.82 -1.56
CA ALA A 278 -17.86 4.83 -0.55
C ALA A 278 -17.31 4.42 0.83
N ASP A 279 -16.32 3.51 0.86
CA ASP A 279 -15.67 3.08 2.10
C ASP A 279 -14.84 4.22 2.71
N ALA A 280 -14.16 5.02 1.87
CA ALA A 280 -13.50 6.24 2.34
C ALA A 280 -14.48 7.25 2.95
N HIS A 281 -15.63 7.45 2.32
CA HIS A 281 -16.69 8.32 2.84
C HIS A 281 -17.30 7.79 4.15
N TYR A 282 -17.40 6.48 4.31
CA TYR A 282 -17.79 5.88 5.58
C TYR A 282 -16.78 6.21 6.68
N LEU A 283 -15.49 6.02 6.44
CA LEU A 283 -14.43 6.32 7.41
C LEU A 283 -14.36 7.82 7.74
N ASP A 284 -14.56 8.69 6.75
CA ASP A 284 -14.56 10.15 6.93
C ASP A 284 -15.65 10.59 7.91
N LYS A 285 -16.83 9.99 7.81
CA LYS A 285 -17.95 10.22 8.73
C LYS A 285 -17.77 9.52 10.08
N LEU A 286 -17.00 8.43 10.12
CA LEU A 286 -16.79 7.63 11.32
C LEU A 286 -15.85 8.29 12.31
N PHE A 287 -14.69 8.81 11.82
CA PHE A 287 -13.66 9.38 12.66
C PHE A 287 -13.94 10.85 13.01
N PRO A 288 -14.09 11.21 14.32
CA PRO A 288 -14.35 12.60 14.72
C PRO A 288 -13.23 13.58 14.33
N GLN A 289 -12.00 13.09 14.21
CA GLN A 289 -10.83 13.87 13.83
C GLN A 289 -10.39 13.57 12.39
N SER A 290 -11.37 13.31 11.50
CA SER A 290 -11.07 13.13 10.08
C SER A 290 -10.44 14.40 9.50
N GLN A 291 -9.40 14.17 8.69
CA GLN A 291 -8.71 15.20 7.89
C GLN A 291 -9.17 15.15 6.42
N GLY A 292 -10.31 14.49 6.18
CA GLY A 292 -10.95 14.35 4.87
C GLY A 292 -10.30 13.31 3.97
N ILE A 293 -10.70 13.31 2.69
CA ILE A 293 -10.36 12.33 1.69
C ILE A 293 -9.53 12.96 0.57
N ARG A 294 -8.48 12.30 0.13
CA ARG A 294 -7.79 12.54 -1.15
C ARG A 294 -8.12 11.38 -2.10
N ALA A 295 -8.98 11.61 -3.07
CA ALA A 295 -9.27 10.65 -4.13
C ALA A 295 -8.20 10.72 -5.23
N ILE A 296 -7.80 9.56 -5.74
CA ILE A 296 -6.89 9.38 -6.89
C ILE A 296 -7.74 8.74 -8.00
N PRO A 297 -8.13 9.49 -9.03
CA PRO A 297 -9.13 9.04 -10.01
C PRO A 297 -8.77 7.70 -10.66
N GLU A 298 -7.53 7.52 -11.10
CA GLU A 298 -7.03 6.31 -11.76
C GLU A 298 -6.55 5.23 -10.80
N GLY A 299 -6.35 5.56 -9.52
CA GLY A 299 -5.81 4.65 -8.52
C GLY A 299 -6.73 3.46 -8.27
N LYS A 300 -6.14 2.26 -8.17
CA LYS A 300 -6.76 1.02 -7.69
C LYS A 300 -6.22 0.67 -6.31
N LEU A 301 -6.46 -0.54 -5.82
CA LEU A 301 -6.13 -0.98 -4.46
C LEU A 301 -4.69 -0.68 -4.03
N PHE A 302 -3.71 -1.02 -4.86
CA PHE A 302 -2.29 -0.82 -4.54
C PHE A 302 -1.66 0.38 -5.27
N PHE A 303 -2.44 1.43 -5.49
CA PHE A 303 -1.97 2.69 -6.10
C PHE A 303 -0.77 3.31 -5.38
N GLN A 304 -0.51 2.98 -4.13
CA GLN A 304 0.60 3.51 -3.34
C GLN A 304 1.97 3.19 -3.96
N GLU A 305 2.06 2.07 -4.70
CA GLU A 305 3.26 1.73 -5.46
C GLU A 305 3.43 2.59 -6.72
N GLU A 306 2.31 3.02 -7.30
CA GLU A 306 2.27 3.78 -8.55
C GLU A 306 2.36 5.29 -8.30
N PHE A 307 1.81 5.76 -7.17
CA PHE A 307 1.75 7.17 -6.79
C PHE A 307 2.35 7.45 -5.40
N PRO A 308 3.60 7.03 -5.12
CA PRO A 308 4.21 7.18 -3.80
C PRO A 308 4.41 8.65 -3.40
N ASP A 309 4.48 9.58 -4.37
CA ASP A 309 4.57 11.02 -4.11
C ASP A 309 3.30 11.54 -3.42
N ILE A 310 2.12 11.04 -3.81
CA ILE A 310 0.85 11.43 -3.20
C ILE A 310 0.81 10.95 -1.74
N ILE A 311 1.23 9.70 -1.48
CA ILE A 311 1.33 9.18 -0.11
C ILE A 311 2.26 10.05 0.73
N ALA A 312 3.42 10.41 0.19
CA ALA A 312 4.39 11.25 0.89
C ALA A 312 3.85 12.67 1.16
N GLU A 313 3.20 13.28 0.19
CA GLU A 313 2.58 14.59 0.30
C GLU A 313 1.52 14.60 1.42
N GLU A 314 0.57 13.66 1.37
CA GLU A 314 -0.54 13.60 2.32
C GLU A 314 -0.08 13.21 3.73
N ALA A 315 0.94 12.33 3.84
CA ALA A 315 1.57 12.00 5.12
C ALA A 315 2.23 13.24 5.74
N ARG A 316 2.99 14.01 4.97
CA ARG A 316 3.64 15.24 5.46
C ARG A 316 2.63 16.29 5.91
N LYS A 317 1.52 16.47 5.18
CA LYS A 317 0.42 17.34 5.59
C LYS A 317 -0.18 16.90 6.93
N LEU A 318 -0.48 15.60 7.06
CA LEU A 318 -1.02 15.02 8.30
C LEU A 318 -0.06 15.19 9.48
N TRP A 319 1.24 15.05 9.24
CA TRP A 319 2.31 15.17 10.26
C TRP A 319 2.75 16.61 10.51
N LYS A 320 2.31 17.57 9.70
CA LYS A 320 2.68 19.00 9.75
C LYS A 320 4.20 19.21 9.63
N VAL A 321 4.79 18.60 8.57
CA VAL A 321 6.23 18.67 8.26
C VAL A 321 6.50 18.89 6.77
#